data_b29f8de7e56a997113ad9474195d3285
#
_entry.id   b29f8de7e56a997113ad9474195d3285
#
_cell.length_a   1.000
_cell.length_b   1.000
_cell.length_c   1.000
_cell.angle_alpha   90.00
_cell.angle_beta   90.00
_cell.angle_gamma   90.00
#
_symmetry.space_group_name_H-M   'P 1'
#
loop_
_entity.id
_entity.type
_entity.pdbx_description
1 polymer ?
#
loop_
_entity_poly.entity_id
_entity_poly.type
_entity_poly.pdbx_seq_one_letter_code
_entity_poly.pdbx_strand_id
1 'polypeptide(L)'
;MRVLLLNGSPHEHGNTAIALQEIANTLRAEGVDSVTIHLGNQPTRGCIACGACKTKGRCCFSDTLYDAIRQTLEEGIDGIVVGSPVYYAGSNGSLCALLDRVFQSCAPLLAYKPAASVAVCRRGGAGTTFDRLNKYFTINNMPVVPSQYWNSVHGGAQGEAAQDLEGLQTMRTLARNMAWMIRAFAKQPHPAPEQPRQRTSFIR
;
A
#
# COMPACT_ATOMS: atom_id res chain seq x y z
N MET A 1 -8.21 -15.66 3.37
CA MET A 1 -7.09 -14.75 3.08
C MET A 1 -7.67 -13.42 2.67
N ARG A 2 -7.06 -12.30 3.13
CA ARG A 2 -7.64 -10.96 2.97
C ARG A 2 -6.55 -9.93 2.64
N VAL A 3 -6.77 -9.08 1.63
CA VAL A 3 -5.83 -8.02 1.22
C VAL A 3 -6.45 -6.65 1.52
N LEU A 4 -5.67 -5.75 2.13
CA LEU A 4 -6.06 -4.35 2.29
C LEU A 4 -5.68 -3.57 1.02
N LEU A 5 -6.65 -2.88 0.43
CA LEU A 5 -6.47 -1.97 -0.69
C LEU A 5 -6.63 -0.53 -0.18
N LEU A 6 -5.57 0.28 -0.22
CA LEU A 6 -5.62 1.70 0.13
C LEU A 6 -5.78 2.54 -1.13
N ASN A 7 -6.94 3.18 -1.28
CA ASN A 7 -7.15 4.18 -2.33
C ASN A 7 -6.68 5.54 -1.86
N GLY A 8 -5.47 5.93 -2.26
CA GLY A 8 -4.83 7.20 -1.91
C GLY A 8 -5.28 8.40 -2.75
N SER A 9 -6.33 8.26 -3.56
CA SER A 9 -6.94 9.38 -4.30
C SER A 9 -7.90 10.17 -3.40
N PRO A 10 -8.02 11.49 -3.55
CA PRO A 10 -9.13 12.25 -2.95
C PRO A 10 -10.48 11.96 -3.62
N HIS A 11 -10.47 11.37 -4.83
CA HIS A 11 -11.66 11.03 -5.60
C HIS A 11 -12.02 9.56 -5.42
N GLU A 12 -13.14 9.28 -4.76
CA GLU A 12 -13.58 7.93 -4.42
C GLU A 12 -13.74 7.03 -5.65
N HIS A 13 -14.31 7.57 -6.73
CA HIS A 13 -14.58 6.85 -7.99
C HIS A 13 -13.67 7.33 -9.13
N GLY A 14 -12.43 7.76 -8.80
CA GLY A 14 -11.44 8.18 -9.77
C GLY A 14 -10.68 7.02 -10.41
N ASN A 15 -9.70 7.36 -11.26
CA ASN A 15 -8.89 6.38 -11.97
C ASN A 15 -8.13 5.42 -11.03
N THR A 16 -7.72 5.87 -9.85
CA THR A 16 -7.09 5.00 -8.83
C THR A 16 -8.07 3.92 -8.33
N ALA A 17 -9.35 4.28 -8.17
CA ALA A 17 -10.37 3.32 -7.77
C ALA A 17 -10.58 2.24 -8.84
N ILE A 18 -10.54 2.61 -10.12
CA ILE A 18 -10.66 1.65 -11.24
C ILE A 18 -9.51 0.64 -11.20
N ALA A 19 -8.27 1.10 -11.04
CA ALA A 19 -7.11 0.24 -10.94
C ALA A 19 -7.21 -0.74 -9.74
N LEU A 20 -7.60 -0.23 -8.57
CA LEU A 20 -7.76 -1.07 -7.37
C LEU A 20 -8.98 -2.01 -7.48
N GLN A 21 -10.03 -1.60 -8.15
CA GLN A 21 -11.20 -2.46 -8.38
C GLN A 21 -10.86 -3.64 -9.29
N GLU A 22 -10.00 -3.45 -10.30
CA GLU A 22 -9.51 -4.54 -11.16
C GLU A 22 -8.70 -5.56 -10.35
N ILE A 23 -7.86 -5.06 -9.41
CA ILE A 23 -7.15 -5.91 -8.45
C ILE A 23 -8.14 -6.67 -7.56
N ALA A 24 -9.13 -5.99 -6.97
CA ALA A 24 -10.12 -6.59 -6.08
C ALA A 24 -10.92 -7.70 -6.79
N ASN A 25 -11.35 -7.45 -8.04
CA ASN A 25 -12.08 -8.43 -8.85
C ASN A 25 -11.22 -9.66 -9.13
N THR A 26 -9.93 -9.45 -9.46
CA THR A 26 -9.01 -10.56 -9.74
C THR A 26 -8.67 -11.34 -8.47
N LEU A 27 -8.43 -10.68 -7.32
CA LEU A 27 -8.22 -11.34 -6.04
C LEU A 27 -9.42 -12.23 -5.67
N ARG A 28 -10.65 -11.72 -5.87
CA ARG A 28 -11.88 -12.50 -5.61
C ARG A 28 -11.95 -13.74 -6.52
N ALA A 29 -11.62 -13.61 -7.80
CA ALA A 29 -11.55 -14.74 -8.72
C ALA A 29 -10.49 -15.77 -8.30
N GLU A 30 -9.44 -15.31 -7.63
CA GLU A 30 -8.40 -16.16 -7.03
C GLU A 30 -8.77 -16.68 -5.63
N GLY A 31 -9.99 -16.43 -5.11
CA GLY A 31 -10.43 -16.87 -3.78
C GLY A 31 -9.76 -16.12 -2.61
N VAL A 32 -9.32 -14.88 -2.85
CA VAL A 32 -8.76 -13.98 -1.84
C VAL A 32 -9.68 -12.79 -1.66
N ASP A 33 -10.13 -12.54 -0.43
CA ASP A 33 -10.97 -11.39 -0.10
C ASP A 33 -10.15 -10.09 -0.09
N SER A 34 -10.83 -8.98 -0.27
CA SER A 34 -10.21 -7.66 -0.13
C SER A 34 -11.12 -6.67 0.58
N VAL A 35 -10.51 -5.73 1.28
CA VAL A 35 -11.18 -4.57 1.86
C VAL A 35 -10.52 -3.32 1.32
N THR A 36 -11.32 -2.38 0.82
CA THR A 36 -10.82 -1.09 0.32
C THR A 36 -11.08 0.00 1.34
N ILE A 37 -10.04 0.74 1.70
CA ILE A 37 -10.15 1.97 2.50
C ILE A 37 -9.76 3.15 1.60
N HIS A 38 -10.65 4.12 1.50
CA HIS A 38 -10.48 5.33 0.72
C HIS A 38 -9.93 6.47 1.58
N LEU A 39 -8.87 7.14 1.11
CA LEU A 39 -8.24 8.28 1.80
C LEU A 39 -9.22 9.43 2.03
N GLY A 40 -10.08 9.71 1.05
CA GLY A 40 -10.98 10.86 1.09
C GLY A 40 -10.27 12.20 0.87
N ASN A 41 -10.99 13.27 1.17
CA ASN A 41 -10.55 14.65 0.99
C ASN A 41 -10.34 15.41 2.31
N GLN A 42 -10.42 14.72 3.45
CA GLN A 42 -10.23 15.33 4.75
C GLN A 42 -8.73 15.60 5.02
N PRO A 43 -8.42 16.65 5.80
CA PRO A 43 -7.04 16.94 6.19
C PRO A 43 -6.39 15.74 6.88
N THR A 44 -5.24 15.32 6.37
CA THR A 44 -4.48 14.20 6.91
C THR A 44 -3.22 14.72 7.61
N ARG A 45 -3.11 14.44 8.90
CA ARG A 45 -1.92 14.81 9.68
C ARG A 45 -0.78 13.83 9.42
N GLY A 46 0.44 14.36 9.25
CA GLY A 46 1.66 13.59 9.12
C GLY A 46 2.27 13.15 10.46
N CYS A 47 3.30 12.32 10.39
CA CYS A 47 4.08 11.92 11.56
C CYS A 47 4.94 13.09 12.06
N ILE A 48 4.93 13.34 13.37
CA ILE A 48 5.74 14.38 14.02
C ILE A 48 6.96 13.80 14.74
N ALA A 49 7.31 12.54 14.49
CA ALA A 49 8.48 11.85 15.06
C ALA A 49 8.53 11.86 16.61
N CYS A 50 7.39 11.96 17.30
CA CYS A 50 7.31 12.03 18.76
C CYS A 50 7.74 10.75 19.49
N GLY A 51 7.87 9.63 18.79
CA GLY A 51 8.28 8.34 19.37
C GLY A 51 7.23 7.63 20.22
N ALA A 52 6.06 8.21 20.48
CA ALA A 52 5.03 7.62 21.35
C ALA A 52 4.57 6.21 20.91
N CYS A 53 4.60 5.92 19.61
CA CYS A 53 4.24 4.60 19.09
C CYS A 53 5.18 3.48 19.55
N LYS A 54 6.44 3.78 19.93
CA LYS A 54 7.38 2.78 20.44
C LYS A 54 6.97 2.23 21.82
N THR A 55 6.29 3.05 22.62
CA THR A 55 5.84 2.67 23.97
C THR A 55 4.37 2.29 24.01
N LYS A 56 3.52 3.03 23.24
CA LYS A 56 2.07 2.83 23.25
C LYS A 56 1.58 1.80 22.21
N GLY A 57 2.45 1.35 21.30
CA GLY A 57 2.10 0.46 20.21
C GLY A 57 1.15 1.08 19.17
N ARG A 58 0.87 2.40 19.24
CA ARG A 58 -0.01 3.13 18.33
C ARG A 58 0.41 4.59 18.16
N CYS A 59 -0.04 5.24 17.09
CA CYS A 59 0.18 6.67 16.90
C CYS A 59 -0.44 7.48 18.04
N CYS A 60 0.21 8.58 18.42
CA CYS A 60 -0.34 9.53 19.41
C CYS A 60 -1.56 10.31 18.87
N PHE A 61 -1.67 10.42 17.56
CA PHE A 61 -2.84 10.99 16.91
C PHE A 61 -3.80 9.90 16.48
N SER A 62 -5.06 10.11 16.80
CA SER A 62 -6.18 9.27 16.41
C SER A 62 -7.07 10.09 15.48
N ASP A 63 -7.46 9.51 14.38
CA ASP A 63 -8.48 10.02 13.46
C ASP A 63 -9.14 8.82 12.78
N THR A 64 -10.34 9.05 12.26
CA THR A 64 -11.19 7.99 11.70
C THR A 64 -10.45 7.11 10.67
N LEU A 65 -9.64 7.73 9.80
CA LEU A 65 -8.96 7.02 8.74
C LEU A 65 -7.79 6.15 9.28
N TYR A 66 -6.95 6.71 10.14
CA TYR A 66 -5.87 5.97 10.78
C TYR A 66 -6.43 4.82 11.63
N ASP A 67 -7.48 5.07 12.41
CA ASP A 67 -8.07 4.07 13.28
C ASP A 67 -8.74 2.95 12.49
N ALA A 68 -9.42 3.25 11.37
CA ALA A 68 -9.99 2.23 10.47
C ALA A 68 -8.91 1.33 9.84
N ILE A 69 -7.79 1.92 9.38
CA ILE A 69 -6.68 1.15 8.86
C ILE A 69 -6.09 0.26 9.95
N ARG A 70 -5.80 0.84 11.12
CA ARG A 70 -5.25 0.10 12.25
C ARG A 70 -6.14 -1.08 12.66
N GLN A 71 -7.44 -0.85 12.81
CA GLN A 71 -8.39 -1.89 13.13
C GLN A 71 -8.35 -3.02 12.10
N THR A 72 -8.36 -2.69 10.80
CA THR A 72 -8.25 -3.67 9.71
C THR A 72 -6.97 -4.50 9.82
N LEU A 73 -5.84 -3.87 10.19
CA LEU A 73 -4.58 -4.56 10.39
C LEU A 73 -4.62 -5.48 11.62
N GLU A 74 -5.27 -5.08 12.70
CA GLU A 74 -5.45 -5.86 13.94
C GLU A 74 -6.40 -7.04 13.74
N GLU A 75 -7.45 -6.89 12.93
CA GLU A 75 -8.33 -7.99 12.51
C GLU A 75 -7.60 -9.03 11.66
N GLY A 76 -6.49 -8.66 11.05
CA GLY A 76 -5.63 -9.52 10.23
C GLY A 76 -5.82 -9.31 8.73
N ILE A 77 -4.70 -9.11 8.07
CA ILE A 77 -4.57 -9.10 6.60
C ILE A 77 -3.41 -10.01 6.21
N ASP A 78 -3.45 -10.51 4.98
CA ASP A 78 -2.37 -11.33 4.41
C ASP A 78 -1.50 -10.55 3.41
N GLY A 79 -1.96 -9.37 2.98
CA GLY A 79 -1.24 -8.49 2.06
C GLY A 79 -1.84 -7.09 2.00
N ILE A 80 -1.11 -6.16 1.38
CA ILE A 80 -1.55 -4.76 1.21
C ILE A 80 -1.22 -4.24 -0.19
N VAL A 81 -2.14 -3.50 -0.79
CA VAL A 81 -1.90 -2.73 -2.01
C VAL A 81 -2.18 -1.25 -1.74
N VAL A 82 -1.23 -0.39 -2.10
CA VAL A 82 -1.37 1.06 -1.96
C VAL A 82 -1.43 1.70 -3.34
N GLY A 83 -2.60 2.21 -3.71
CA GLY A 83 -2.82 2.96 -4.94
C GLY A 83 -2.72 4.46 -4.71
N SER A 84 -2.01 5.18 -5.58
CA SER A 84 -1.87 6.63 -5.52
C SER A 84 -2.05 7.27 -6.89
N PRO A 85 -2.79 8.38 -6.99
CA PRO A 85 -2.65 9.26 -8.14
C PRO A 85 -1.26 9.89 -8.11
N VAL A 86 -0.76 10.26 -9.28
CA VAL A 86 0.52 10.98 -9.43
C VAL A 86 0.26 12.48 -9.42
N TYR A 87 0.78 13.16 -8.41
CA TYR A 87 0.76 14.61 -8.29
C TYR A 87 2.19 15.15 -8.24
N TYR A 88 2.53 16.09 -9.15
CA TYR A 88 3.88 16.65 -9.24
C TYR A 88 4.99 15.58 -9.30
N ALA A 89 4.77 14.58 -10.15
CA ALA A 89 5.67 13.42 -10.33
C ALA A 89 5.94 12.60 -9.04
N GLY A 90 5.03 12.60 -8.08
CA GLY A 90 5.11 11.84 -6.84
C GLY A 90 3.75 11.33 -6.37
N SER A 91 3.75 10.56 -5.31
CA SER A 91 2.52 10.09 -4.67
C SER A 91 1.78 11.25 -3.97
N ASN A 92 0.47 11.13 -3.82
CA ASN A 92 -0.36 12.10 -3.10
C ASN A 92 0.22 12.39 -1.71
N GLY A 93 0.43 13.68 -1.40
CA GLY A 93 1.02 14.13 -0.14
C GLY A 93 0.21 13.72 1.10
N SER A 94 -1.13 13.79 1.04
CA SER A 94 -1.99 13.32 2.13
C SER A 94 -1.86 11.81 2.37
N LEU A 95 -1.73 11.03 1.31
CA LEU A 95 -1.44 9.60 1.42
C LEU A 95 -0.09 9.38 2.11
N CYS A 96 0.96 10.07 1.69
CA CYS A 96 2.28 9.94 2.33
C CYS A 96 2.24 10.32 3.81
N ALA A 97 1.54 11.39 4.17
CA ALA A 97 1.36 11.79 5.56
C ALA A 97 0.68 10.70 6.42
N LEU A 98 -0.31 10.02 5.86
CA LEU A 98 -0.96 8.86 6.50
C LEU A 98 0.00 7.67 6.60
N LEU A 99 0.67 7.31 5.50
CA LEU A 99 1.60 6.17 5.46
C LEU A 99 2.76 6.33 6.44
N ASP A 100 3.31 7.55 6.60
CA ASP A 100 4.36 7.82 7.59
C ASP A 100 3.90 7.46 9.01
N ARG A 101 2.62 7.66 9.35
CA ARG A 101 2.04 7.26 10.64
C ARG A 101 1.78 5.76 10.73
N VAL A 102 1.12 5.20 9.73
CA VAL A 102 0.75 3.78 9.68
C VAL A 102 1.98 2.91 9.72
N PHE A 103 2.94 3.12 8.81
CA PHE A 103 4.14 2.28 8.72
C PHE A 103 5.10 2.47 9.90
N GLN A 104 5.09 3.65 10.54
CA GLN A 104 5.86 3.86 11.77
C GLN A 104 5.23 3.18 12.99
N SER A 105 3.90 3.15 13.11
CA SER A 105 3.22 2.68 14.32
C SER A 105 2.65 1.27 14.23
N CYS A 106 2.39 0.78 13.02
CA CYS A 106 1.83 -0.56 12.77
C CYS A 106 2.83 -1.52 12.10
N ALA A 107 4.13 -1.17 12.05
CA ALA A 107 5.17 -1.99 11.42
C ALA A 107 5.11 -3.49 11.82
N PRO A 108 4.92 -3.88 13.09
CA PRO A 108 4.83 -5.30 13.47
C PRO A 108 3.64 -6.03 12.85
N LEU A 109 2.54 -5.33 12.54
CA LEU A 109 1.35 -5.91 11.91
C LEU A 109 1.51 -6.08 10.39
N LEU A 110 2.49 -5.40 9.80
CA LEU A 110 2.74 -5.35 8.35
C LEU A 110 3.94 -6.21 7.92
N ALA A 111 4.94 -6.37 8.78
CA ALA A 111 6.18 -7.06 8.47
C ALA A 111 5.93 -8.45 7.85
N TYR A 112 6.72 -8.78 6.83
CA TYR A 112 6.72 -10.04 6.08
C TYR A 112 5.46 -10.31 5.23
N LYS A 113 4.48 -9.41 5.23
CA LYS A 113 3.31 -9.53 4.36
C LYS A 113 3.64 -9.00 2.95
N PRO A 114 3.20 -9.67 1.88
CA PRO A 114 3.32 -9.16 0.53
C PRO A 114 2.69 -7.78 0.38
N ALA A 115 3.37 -6.87 -0.30
CA ALA A 115 2.90 -5.52 -0.51
C ALA A 115 3.10 -5.06 -1.95
N ALA A 116 2.22 -4.22 -2.46
CA ALA A 116 2.36 -3.65 -3.78
C ALA A 116 1.96 -2.17 -3.81
N SER A 117 2.65 -1.39 -4.65
CA SER A 117 2.26 -0.03 -5.01
C SER A 117 1.64 0.01 -6.40
N VAL A 118 0.68 0.90 -6.59
CA VAL A 118 0.04 1.19 -7.88
C VAL A 118 0.07 2.70 -8.11
N ALA A 119 0.71 3.13 -9.19
CA ALA A 119 0.76 4.52 -9.61
C ALA A 119 -0.25 4.79 -10.71
N VAL A 120 -1.11 5.78 -10.54
CA VAL A 120 -2.11 6.16 -11.54
C VAL A 120 -1.84 7.57 -12.02
N CYS A 121 -1.51 7.73 -13.29
CA CYS A 121 -1.11 9.01 -13.85
C CYS A 121 -1.74 9.28 -15.22
N ARG A 122 -1.81 10.58 -15.57
CA ARG A 122 -2.19 10.96 -16.93
C ARG A 122 -1.10 10.61 -17.94
N ARG A 123 0.20 10.84 -17.60
CA ARG A 123 1.32 10.68 -18.53
C ARG A 123 2.62 10.31 -17.83
N GLY A 124 3.21 11.18 -17.01
CA GLY A 124 4.52 11.02 -16.42
C GLY A 124 4.49 10.94 -14.89
N GLY A 125 5.60 10.53 -14.27
CA GLY A 125 5.76 10.48 -12.82
C GLY A 125 5.34 9.15 -12.16
N ALA A 126 4.89 8.16 -12.94
CA ALA A 126 4.53 6.85 -12.39
C ALA A 126 5.73 6.16 -11.71
N GLY A 127 6.92 6.16 -12.33
CA GLY A 127 8.12 5.54 -11.76
C GLY A 127 8.48 6.11 -10.39
N THR A 128 8.55 7.44 -10.25
CA THR A 128 8.88 8.09 -8.98
C THR A 128 7.84 7.80 -7.89
N THR A 129 6.56 7.74 -8.26
CA THR A 129 5.47 7.37 -7.34
C THR A 129 5.60 5.92 -6.89
N PHE A 130 5.84 5.00 -7.83
CA PHE A 130 6.08 3.59 -7.58
C PHE A 130 7.27 3.38 -6.62
N ASP A 131 8.40 4.00 -6.90
CA ASP A 131 9.61 3.91 -6.08
C ASP A 131 9.39 4.47 -4.67
N ARG A 132 8.71 5.62 -4.56
CA ARG A 132 8.42 6.25 -3.26
C ARG A 132 7.57 5.35 -2.38
N LEU A 133 6.54 4.73 -2.92
CA LEU A 133 5.65 3.85 -2.16
C LEU A 133 6.34 2.54 -1.77
N ASN A 134 7.15 1.95 -2.64
CA ASN A 134 7.88 0.72 -2.34
C ASN A 134 8.88 0.87 -1.18
N LYS A 135 9.36 2.08 -0.89
CA LYS A 135 10.25 2.33 0.26
C LYS A 135 9.57 2.09 1.60
N TYR A 136 8.25 2.30 1.71
CA TYR A 136 7.50 1.94 2.91
C TYR A 136 7.52 0.43 3.15
N PHE A 137 7.44 -0.35 2.08
CA PHE A 137 7.39 -1.81 2.17
C PHE A 137 8.76 -2.39 2.51
N THR A 138 9.78 -1.99 1.75
CA THR A 138 11.12 -2.56 1.88
C THR A 138 11.77 -2.29 3.24
N ILE A 139 11.55 -1.11 3.85
CA ILE A 139 12.08 -0.81 5.19
C ILE A 139 11.37 -1.62 6.29
N ASN A 140 10.17 -2.14 6.01
CA ASN A 140 9.36 -2.92 6.95
C ASN A 140 9.44 -4.44 6.69
N ASN A 141 10.45 -4.91 5.97
CA ASN A 141 10.63 -6.33 5.61
C ASN A 141 9.41 -6.92 4.87
N MET A 142 8.77 -6.12 4.04
CA MET A 142 7.63 -6.58 3.25
C MET A 142 8.11 -6.93 1.83
N PRO A 143 7.89 -8.14 1.35
CA PRO A 143 8.18 -8.50 -0.03
C PRO A 143 7.32 -7.70 -1.00
N VAL A 144 7.96 -7.07 -1.99
CA VAL A 144 7.24 -6.29 -3.02
C VAL A 144 6.76 -7.22 -4.11
N VAL A 145 5.47 -7.20 -4.38
CA VAL A 145 4.84 -8.03 -5.41
C VAL A 145 5.00 -7.40 -6.78
N PRO A 146 5.63 -8.07 -7.74
CA PRO A 146 5.76 -7.60 -9.11
C PRO A 146 4.53 -7.96 -9.96
N SER A 147 4.47 -7.37 -11.16
CA SER A 147 3.64 -7.81 -12.27
C SER A 147 4.51 -8.06 -13.51
N GLN A 148 3.93 -8.05 -14.72
CA GLN A 148 4.70 -8.14 -15.95
C GLN A 148 5.41 -6.83 -16.33
N TYR A 149 5.05 -5.71 -15.69
CA TYR A 149 5.64 -4.38 -15.84
C TYR A 149 5.60 -3.62 -14.52
N TRP A 150 6.05 -2.37 -14.45
CA TRP A 150 5.83 -1.53 -13.28
C TRP A 150 4.33 -1.28 -13.09
N ASN A 151 3.86 -1.36 -11.85
CA ASN A 151 2.44 -1.29 -11.54
C ASN A 151 1.89 0.12 -11.76
N SER A 152 1.59 0.47 -12.99
CA SER A 152 1.01 1.75 -13.37
C SER A 152 -0.22 1.59 -14.25
N VAL A 153 -1.14 2.55 -14.13
CA VAL A 153 -2.32 2.70 -14.96
C VAL A 153 -2.43 4.15 -15.42
N HIS A 154 -2.82 4.36 -16.67
CA HIS A 154 -2.91 5.68 -17.28
C HIS A 154 -4.37 6.11 -17.43
N GLY A 155 -4.63 7.39 -17.16
CA GLY A 155 -5.92 8.05 -17.33
C GLY A 155 -5.86 9.47 -16.80
N GLY A 156 -6.27 10.46 -17.58
CA GLY A 156 -6.32 11.86 -17.21
C GLY A 156 -7.69 12.27 -16.70
N ALA A 157 -8.72 12.14 -17.52
CA ALA A 157 -10.09 12.39 -17.08
C ALA A 157 -10.65 11.22 -16.24
N GLN A 158 -11.67 11.51 -15.48
CA GLN A 158 -12.33 10.49 -14.68
C GLN A 158 -12.87 9.35 -15.57
N GLY A 159 -12.54 8.12 -15.23
CA GLY A 159 -12.97 6.93 -15.96
C GLY A 159 -12.03 6.48 -17.07
N GLU A 160 -11.09 7.29 -17.52
CA GLU A 160 -10.18 6.94 -18.63
C GLU A 160 -9.29 5.72 -18.32
N ALA A 161 -8.96 5.46 -17.06
CA ALA A 161 -8.20 4.27 -16.68
C ALA A 161 -8.86 2.96 -17.14
N ALA A 162 -10.17 2.94 -17.35
CA ALA A 162 -10.88 1.78 -17.88
C ALA A 162 -10.50 1.45 -19.34
N GLN A 163 -9.88 2.40 -20.05
CA GLN A 163 -9.44 2.26 -21.43
C GLN A 163 -7.95 1.84 -21.53
N ASP A 164 -7.21 1.90 -20.44
CA ASP A 164 -5.82 1.44 -20.37
C ASP A 164 -5.75 -0.08 -20.23
N LEU A 165 -5.86 -0.77 -21.37
CA LEU A 165 -5.90 -2.24 -21.41
C LEU A 165 -4.62 -2.87 -20.88
N GLU A 166 -3.46 -2.27 -21.12
CA GLU A 166 -2.17 -2.75 -20.61
C GLU A 166 -2.07 -2.54 -19.08
N GLY A 167 -2.43 -1.35 -18.60
CA GLY A 167 -2.47 -1.05 -17.18
C GLY A 167 -3.42 -1.98 -16.41
N LEU A 168 -4.61 -2.23 -16.94
CA LEU A 168 -5.55 -3.17 -16.33
C LEU A 168 -5.05 -4.62 -16.37
N GLN A 169 -4.38 -5.03 -17.46
CA GLN A 169 -3.73 -6.33 -17.51
C GLN A 169 -2.62 -6.44 -16.46
N THR A 170 -1.84 -5.38 -16.27
CA THR A 170 -0.82 -5.28 -15.22
C THR A 170 -1.43 -5.44 -13.83
N MET A 171 -2.60 -4.84 -13.56
CA MET A 171 -3.33 -5.00 -12.30
C MET A 171 -3.81 -6.44 -12.08
N ARG A 172 -4.29 -7.12 -13.13
CA ARG A 172 -4.68 -8.54 -13.04
C ARG A 172 -3.49 -9.45 -12.73
N THR A 173 -2.35 -9.21 -13.39
CA THR A 173 -1.13 -9.98 -13.13
C THR A 173 -0.61 -9.74 -11.71
N LEU A 174 -0.59 -8.48 -11.27
CA LEU A 174 -0.26 -8.13 -9.89
C LEU A 174 -1.12 -8.89 -8.87
N ALA A 175 -2.43 -8.90 -9.07
CA ALA A 175 -3.35 -9.56 -8.15
C ALA A 175 -3.14 -11.09 -8.10
N ARG A 176 -2.88 -11.74 -9.23
CA ARG A 176 -2.53 -13.17 -9.27
C ARG A 176 -1.22 -13.46 -8.56
N ASN A 177 -0.19 -12.64 -8.78
CA ASN A 177 1.08 -12.76 -8.10
C ASN A 177 0.93 -12.55 -6.58
N MET A 178 0.12 -11.57 -6.16
CA MET A 178 -0.22 -11.34 -4.75
C MET A 178 -0.88 -12.58 -4.14
N ALA A 179 -1.91 -13.13 -4.78
CA ALA A 179 -2.60 -14.31 -4.31
C ALA A 179 -1.67 -15.54 -4.23
N TRP A 180 -0.78 -15.72 -5.22
CA TRP A 180 0.22 -16.78 -5.20
C TRP A 180 1.21 -16.62 -4.02
N MET A 181 1.76 -15.43 -3.81
CA MET A 181 2.71 -15.17 -2.72
C MET A 181 2.05 -15.35 -1.34
N ILE A 182 0.83 -14.87 -1.15
CA ILE A 182 0.08 -15.06 0.11
C ILE A 182 -0.09 -16.55 0.41
N ARG A 183 -0.46 -17.37 -0.58
CA ARG A 183 -0.61 -18.82 -0.41
C ARG A 183 0.72 -19.53 -0.13
N ALA A 184 1.80 -19.08 -0.78
CA ALA A 184 3.12 -19.64 -0.56
C ALA A 184 3.61 -19.34 0.87
N PHE A 185 3.43 -18.11 1.34
CA PHE A 185 3.86 -17.69 2.69
C PHE A 185 3.01 -18.32 3.80
N ALA A 186 1.73 -18.59 3.53
CA ALA A 186 0.88 -19.31 4.48
C ALA A 186 1.36 -20.78 4.73
N LYS A 187 2.06 -21.37 3.78
CA LYS A 187 2.63 -22.72 3.90
C LYS A 187 3.99 -22.74 4.59
N GLN A 188 4.71 -21.63 4.57
CA GLN A 188 6.04 -21.54 5.14
C GLN A 188 6.18 -20.20 5.89
N PRO A 189 6.27 -20.22 7.22
CA PRO A 189 6.46 -19.00 7.99
C PRO A 189 7.79 -18.32 7.64
N HIS A 190 7.84 -17.01 7.77
CA HIS A 190 9.08 -16.26 7.55
C HIS A 190 10.16 -16.69 8.55
N PRO A 191 11.44 -16.62 8.18
CA PRO A 191 12.53 -16.90 9.10
C PRO A 191 12.56 -15.89 10.24
N ALA A 192 12.85 -16.35 11.46
CA ALA A 192 13.11 -15.44 12.58
C ALA A 192 14.39 -14.63 12.30
N PRO A 193 14.49 -13.38 12.76
CA PRO A 193 15.74 -12.64 12.72
C PRO A 193 16.82 -13.38 13.52
N GLU A 194 17.96 -13.67 12.88
CA GLU A 194 19.07 -14.38 13.51
C GLU A 194 19.80 -13.53 14.56
N GLN A 195 19.73 -12.21 14.41
CA GLN A 195 20.46 -11.27 15.27
C GLN A 195 19.61 -10.07 15.66
N PRO A 196 19.87 -9.46 16.85
CA PRO A 196 19.29 -8.18 17.21
C PRO A 196 19.64 -7.10 16.20
N ARG A 197 18.67 -6.22 15.89
CA ARG A 197 18.89 -5.11 14.97
C ARG A 197 19.99 -4.18 15.46
N GLN A 198 21.08 -4.10 14.72
CA GLN A 198 22.14 -3.14 14.98
C GLN A 198 21.78 -1.78 14.39
N ARG A 199 22.14 -0.71 15.11
CA ARG A 199 21.95 0.66 14.65
C ARG A 199 23.29 1.38 14.66
N THR A 200 23.60 2.00 13.54
CA THR A 200 24.80 2.83 13.41
C THR A 200 24.42 4.28 13.72
N SER A 201 25.24 4.93 14.55
CA SER A 201 25.22 6.40 14.71
C SER A 201 26.49 6.97 14.10
N PHE A 202 26.35 7.86 13.13
CA PHE A 202 27.49 8.54 12.49
C PHE A 202 27.94 9.80 13.25
N ILE A 203 27.22 10.18 14.30
CA ILE A 203 27.55 11.29 15.20
C ILE A 203 28.07 10.66 16.50
N ARG A 204 29.33 10.95 16.81
CA ARG A 204 30.02 10.52 18.03
C ARG A 204 30.15 11.68 19.00
#